data_c094f258fb30e0f28630f707cc41be2d
#
_entry.id   c094f258fb30e0f28630f707cc41be2d
#
_cell.length_a   1.000
_cell.length_b   1.000
_cell.length_c   1.000
_cell.angle_alpha   90.00
_cell.angle_beta   90.00
_cell.angle_gamma   90.00
#
_symmetry.space_group_name_H-M   'P 1'
#
loop_
_entity.id
_entity.type
_entity.pdbx_description
1 polymer ?
#
loop_
_entity_poly.entity_id
_entity_poly.type
_entity_poly.pdbx_seq_one_letter_code
_entity_poly.pdbx_strand_id
1 'polypeptide(L)'
;YKLGGYNMAKTTFSGPVYSKNGFINTGPGMTISLTADTDLTVAAHAGRLLLTNDADGKFTLPTINVNSNSSVAGDTDYDNLNNIGATFNFYVETAATDMDILTDGTDKFKGVILTAIDDGAKKAFYPAAANDVITMNGGTKGGLVGSVVTVTAIDDDKYLVHNSLLLGTATIAT
;
A
#
# COMPACT_ATOMS: atom_id res chain seq x y z
N TYR A 1 34.62 -8.16 23.13
CA TYR A 1 33.64 -7.18 23.65
C TYR A 1 32.40 -7.30 22.80
N LYS A 2 31.35 -7.91 23.33
CA LYS A 2 30.03 -7.98 22.69
C LYS A 2 29.32 -6.68 23.01
N LEU A 3 29.24 -5.76 22.04
CA LEU A 3 28.38 -4.60 22.16
C LEU A 3 26.93 -5.13 22.16
N GLY A 4 26.28 -5.01 23.31
CA GLY A 4 24.87 -5.32 23.45
C GLY A 4 24.08 -4.45 22.47
N GLY A 5 23.26 -5.07 21.62
CA GLY A 5 22.38 -4.34 20.73
C GLY A 5 21.43 -3.48 21.58
N TYR A 6 21.61 -2.18 21.49
CA TYR A 6 20.61 -1.25 22.03
C TYR A 6 19.39 -1.34 21.10
N ASN A 7 18.35 -2.03 21.58
CA ASN A 7 17.02 -1.84 21.01
C ASN A 7 16.65 -0.39 21.26
N MET A 8 16.87 0.47 20.27
CA MET A 8 16.39 1.84 20.36
C MET A 8 14.88 1.80 20.35
N ALA A 9 14.28 2.21 21.46
CA ALA A 9 12.85 2.36 21.57
C ALA A 9 12.34 3.30 20.46
N LYS A 10 11.16 3.02 19.94
CA LYS A 10 10.49 3.86 18.96
C LYS A 10 10.37 5.29 19.51
N THR A 11 10.88 6.27 18.78
CA THR A 11 10.74 7.68 19.15
C THR A 11 9.50 8.24 18.45
N THR A 12 8.56 8.78 19.24
CA THR A 12 7.33 9.43 18.74
C THR A 12 7.46 10.94 18.93
N PHE A 13 7.15 11.69 17.88
CA PHE A 13 7.07 13.15 17.92
C PHE A 13 5.60 13.56 17.87
N SER A 14 5.17 14.44 18.77
CA SER A 14 3.79 14.94 18.82
C SER A 14 3.53 16.17 17.93
N GLY A 15 4.52 16.59 17.16
CA GLY A 15 4.45 17.73 16.25
C GLY A 15 5.30 17.56 15.00
N PRO A 16 5.21 18.51 14.05
CA PRO A 16 6.00 18.46 12.84
C PRO A 16 7.50 18.39 13.13
N VAL A 17 8.20 17.49 12.41
CA VAL A 17 9.65 17.39 12.46
C VAL A 17 10.24 18.12 11.25
N TYR A 18 11.00 19.20 11.50
CA TYR A 18 11.71 19.94 10.47
C TYR A 18 13.14 19.44 10.33
N SER A 19 13.49 18.91 9.17
CA SER A 19 14.84 18.49 8.83
C SER A 19 15.37 19.27 7.63
N LYS A 20 16.47 20.00 7.78
CA LYS A 20 17.09 20.78 6.70
C LYS A 20 17.71 19.91 5.61
N ASN A 21 18.20 18.72 5.97
CA ASN A 21 18.92 17.82 5.05
C ASN A 21 18.12 16.54 4.72
N GLY A 22 16.81 16.50 5.08
CA GLY A 22 15.95 15.34 4.87
C GLY A 22 16.21 14.20 5.85
N PHE A 23 15.46 13.12 5.68
CA PHE A 23 15.62 11.87 6.42
C PHE A 23 16.19 10.81 5.49
N ILE A 24 17.23 10.11 5.96
CA ILE A 24 17.74 8.93 5.26
C ILE A 24 16.98 7.74 5.79
N ASN A 25 16.22 7.09 4.92
CA ASN A 25 15.41 5.95 5.23
C ASN A 25 15.90 4.75 4.41
N THR A 26 16.77 3.96 4.98
CA THR A 26 17.42 2.82 4.32
C THR A 26 17.44 1.61 5.25
N GLY A 27 17.66 0.45 4.66
CA GLY A 27 17.83 -0.80 5.38
C GLY A 27 16.74 -1.84 5.05
N PRO A 28 16.90 -3.07 5.52
CA PRO A 28 16.03 -4.18 5.17
C PRO A 28 14.57 -3.99 5.60
N GLY A 29 14.32 -3.13 6.58
CA GLY A 29 12.96 -2.81 7.01
C GLY A 29 12.21 -1.85 6.09
N MET A 30 12.83 -1.34 5.02
CA MET A 30 12.17 -0.46 4.05
C MET A 30 11.44 -1.21 2.94
N THR A 31 11.77 -2.46 2.74
CA THR A 31 11.06 -3.38 1.86
C THR A 31 10.48 -4.52 2.66
N ILE A 32 9.25 -4.91 2.37
CA ILE A 32 8.57 -6.02 3.04
C ILE A 32 8.06 -6.97 1.96
N SER A 33 8.45 -8.22 2.03
CA SER A 33 7.94 -9.26 1.15
C SER A 33 6.64 -9.82 1.72
N LEU A 34 5.57 -9.75 0.94
CA LEU A 34 4.26 -10.31 1.24
C LEU A 34 4.14 -11.65 0.51
N THR A 35 4.24 -12.75 1.26
CA THR A 35 4.31 -14.13 0.72
C THR A 35 3.07 -14.95 1.04
N ALA A 36 2.05 -14.34 1.59
CA ALA A 36 0.75 -14.93 1.93
C ALA A 36 -0.29 -13.82 2.10
N ASP A 37 -1.56 -14.19 2.21
CA ASP A 37 -2.64 -13.28 2.61
C ASP A 37 -2.21 -12.50 3.85
N THR A 38 -2.37 -11.18 3.81
CA THR A 38 -1.87 -10.31 4.88
C THR A 38 -2.82 -9.16 5.16
N ASP A 39 -3.24 -9.05 6.43
CA ASP A 39 -3.86 -7.84 6.95
C ASP A 39 -2.75 -6.82 7.23
N LEU A 40 -2.75 -5.75 6.47
CA LEU A 40 -1.74 -4.70 6.57
C LEU A 40 -2.02 -3.81 7.77
N THR A 41 -0.95 -3.34 8.40
CA THR A 41 -1.02 -2.38 9.51
C THR A 41 -0.23 -1.12 9.20
N VAL A 42 -0.64 0.01 9.75
CA VAL A 42 0.09 1.28 9.58
C VAL A 42 1.51 1.15 10.13
N ALA A 43 1.64 0.55 11.30
CA ALA A 43 2.93 0.45 12.01
C ALA A 43 3.96 -0.39 11.26
N ALA A 44 3.53 -1.48 10.61
CA ALA A 44 4.43 -2.40 9.95
C ALA A 44 4.61 -2.10 8.45
N HIS A 45 3.61 -1.51 7.79
CA HIS A 45 3.57 -1.51 6.32
C HIS A 45 3.52 -0.11 5.69
N ALA A 46 2.97 0.91 6.39
CA ALA A 46 2.86 2.25 5.82
C ALA A 46 4.24 2.89 5.58
N GLY A 47 4.36 3.61 4.45
CA GLY A 47 5.58 4.29 4.05
C GLY A 47 6.71 3.36 3.57
N ARG A 48 6.43 2.07 3.40
CA ARG A 48 7.39 1.06 2.94
C ARG A 48 7.03 0.56 1.55
N LEU A 49 8.02 -0.07 0.89
CA LEU A 49 7.78 -0.79 -0.36
C LEU A 49 7.35 -2.23 -0.04
N LEU A 50 6.17 -2.57 -0.45
CA LEU A 50 5.56 -3.89 -0.26
C LEU A 50 5.77 -4.71 -1.54
N LEU A 51 6.57 -5.76 -1.45
CA LEU A 51 6.86 -6.65 -2.57
C LEU A 51 5.83 -7.80 -2.53
N THR A 52 4.91 -7.83 -3.49
CA THR A 52 3.89 -8.89 -3.53
C THR A 52 4.47 -10.14 -4.17
N ASN A 53 4.78 -11.12 -3.34
CA ASN A 53 5.38 -12.41 -3.70
C ASN A 53 4.41 -13.59 -3.61
N ASP A 54 3.12 -13.29 -3.58
CA ASP A 54 2.03 -14.26 -3.61
C ASP A 54 1.14 -13.97 -4.81
N ALA A 55 1.03 -14.92 -5.75
CA ALA A 55 0.35 -14.72 -7.03
C ALA A 55 -1.17 -14.58 -6.89
N ASP A 56 -1.77 -15.12 -5.85
CA ASP A 56 -3.20 -15.07 -5.50
C ASP A 56 -3.44 -14.44 -4.12
N GLY A 57 -2.42 -13.74 -3.60
CA GLY A 57 -2.45 -13.11 -2.27
C GLY A 57 -3.50 -12.02 -2.13
N LYS A 58 -4.08 -11.93 -0.94
CA LYS A 58 -5.05 -10.90 -0.54
C LYS A 58 -4.42 -9.99 0.50
N PHE A 59 -4.28 -8.72 0.13
CA PHE A 59 -3.63 -7.71 0.97
C PHE A 59 -4.67 -6.69 1.43
N THR A 60 -5.13 -6.85 2.68
CA THR A 60 -6.18 -6.01 3.25
C THR A 60 -5.58 -4.76 3.88
N LEU A 61 -6.00 -3.58 3.42
CA LEU A 61 -5.63 -2.31 4.01
C LEU A 61 -6.31 -2.12 5.37
N PRO A 62 -5.68 -1.45 6.34
CA PRO A 62 -6.31 -1.15 7.62
C PRO A 62 -7.51 -0.23 7.44
N THR A 63 -8.52 -0.37 8.29
CA THR A 63 -9.66 0.56 8.35
C THR A 63 -9.17 1.99 8.55
N ILE A 64 -9.75 2.94 7.80
CA ILE A 64 -9.43 4.35 7.98
C ILE A 64 -10.03 4.86 9.29
N ASN A 65 -9.18 5.48 10.09
CA ASN A 65 -9.58 6.09 11.34
C ASN A 65 -9.24 7.59 11.33
N VAL A 66 -10.26 8.43 11.44
CA VAL A 66 -10.13 9.90 11.47
C VAL A 66 -10.17 10.47 12.88
N ASN A 67 -10.23 9.62 13.91
CA ASN A 67 -10.33 10.09 15.30
C ASN A 67 -9.11 10.91 15.71
N SER A 68 -9.35 12.14 16.09
CA SER A 68 -8.31 13.05 16.58
C SER A 68 -7.81 12.71 17.98
N ASN A 69 -8.45 11.79 18.69
CA ASN A 69 -8.16 11.44 20.09
C ASN A 69 -7.11 10.34 20.23
N SER A 70 -6.14 10.32 19.38
CA SER A 70 -4.97 9.44 19.44
C SER A 70 -4.02 9.73 20.62
N SER A 71 -4.46 10.49 21.61
CA SER A 71 -3.63 10.92 22.74
C SER A 71 -3.89 10.13 24.02
N VAL A 72 -4.27 8.88 23.93
CA VAL A 72 -4.16 8.00 25.10
C VAL A 72 -2.67 7.74 25.29
N ALA A 73 -2.08 8.39 26.30
CA ALA A 73 -0.68 8.20 26.63
C ALA A 73 -0.41 6.71 26.89
N GLY A 74 0.42 6.10 26.03
CA GLY A 74 0.74 4.67 26.10
C GLY A 74 0.00 3.80 25.09
N ASP A 75 -0.88 4.34 24.26
CA ASP A 75 -1.44 3.59 23.14
C ASP A 75 -0.36 3.32 22.08
N THR A 76 -0.07 2.05 21.86
CA THR A 76 0.88 1.58 20.86
C THR A 76 0.21 1.00 19.63
N ASP A 77 -1.12 0.96 19.63
CA ASP A 77 -1.90 0.47 18.51
C ASP A 77 -2.14 1.61 17.52
N TYR A 78 -1.25 1.70 16.54
CA TYR A 78 -1.29 2.71 15.51
C TYR A 78 -2.46 2.55 14.54
N ASP A 79 -3.10 1.40 14.52
CA ASP A 79 -4.26 1.16 13.67
C ASP A 79 -5.54 1.76 14.26
N ASN A 80 -5.55 2.02 15.58
CA ASN A 80 -6.62 2.75 16.27
C ASN A 80 -6.40 4.27 16.31
N LEU A 81 -5.25 4.74 15.86
CA LEU A 81 -4.95 6.17 15.77
C LEU A 81 -5.43 6.72 14.42
N ASN A 82 -5.54 8.06 14.35
CA ASN A 82 -5.79 8.72 13.06
C ASN A 82 -4.69 8.31 12.06
N ASN A 83 -5.09 7.62 11.01
CA ASN A 83 -4.19 7.09 10.00
C ASN A 83 -4.33 7.79 8.63
N ILE A 84 -4.98 8.95 8.60
CA ILE A 84 -5.01 9.82 7.41
C ILE A 84 -3.57 10.16 6.98
N GLY A 85 -3.30 10.02 5.68
CA GLY A 85 -1.97 10.20 5.11
C GLY A 85 -1.11 8.92 5.11
N ALA A 86 -1.56 7.83 5.76
CA ALA A 86 -0.88 6.55 5.65
C ALA A 86 -0.86 6.09 4.20
N THR A 87 0.33 5.79 3.68
CA THR A 87 0.55 5.44 2.28
C THR A 87 1.18 4.04 2.19
N PHE A 88 0.62 3.22 1.33
CA PHE A 88 1.06 1.85 1.05
C PHE A 88 1.50 1.76 -0.41
N ASN A 89 2.74 1.32 -0.63
CA ASN A 89 3.33 1.24 -1.97
C ASN A 89 3.56 -0.22 -2.33
N PHE A 90 2.81 -0.73 -3.29
CA PHE A 90 2.91 -2.10 -3.74
C PHE A 90 3.75 -2.18 -5.02
N TYR A 91 4.60 -3.18 -5.09
CA TYR A 91 5.33 -3.61 -6.27
C TYR A 91 5.08 -5.09 -6.50
N VAL A 92 4.61 -5.44 -7.68
CA VAL A 92 4.36 -6.84 -8.05
C VAL A 92 5.67 -7.51 -8.41
N GLU A 93 6.15 -8.40 -7.55
CA GLU A 93 7.38 -9.19 -7.74
C GLU A 93 7.08 -10.57 -8.30
N THR A 94 5.96 -11.17 -7.93
CA THR A 94 5.42 -12.39 -8.54
C THR A 94 4.18 -12.05 -9.34
N ALA A 95 4.13 -12.46 -10.62
CA ALA A 95 2.99 -12.17 -11.49
C ALA A 95 1.69 -12.70 -10.89
N ALA A 96 0.67 -11.83 -10.86
CA ALA A 96 -0.62 -12.15 -10.29
C ALA A 96 -1.37 -13.23 -11.09
N THR A 97 -2.09 -14.08 -10.40
CA THR A 97 -3.10 -14.98 -10.97
C THR A 97 -4.51 -14.62 -10.51
N ASP A 98 -4.65 -14.21 -9.25
CA ASP A 98 -5.89 -13.68 -8.63
C ASP A 98 -5.54 -12.83 -7.40
N MET A 99 -4.61 -11.90 -7.57
CA MET A 99 -4.10 -11.05 -6.49
C MET A 99 -5.04 -9.87 -6.25
N ASP A 100 -5.36 -9.63 -4.99
CA ASP A 100 -6.23 -8.54 -4.58
C ASP A 100 -5.53 -7.58 -3.61
N ILE A 101 -5.74 -6.28 -3.82
CA ILE A 101 -5.55 -5.25 -2.80
C ILE A 101 -6.95 -4.81 -2.38
N LEU A 102 -7.28 -5.01 -1.09
CA LEU A 102 -8.62 -4.81 -0.55
C LEU A 102 -8.63 -3.72 0.51
N THR A 103 -9.76 -3.09 0.68
CA THR A 103 -10.08 -2.37 1.92
C THR A 103 -10.78 -3.32 2.90
N ASP A 104 -11.18 -2.81 4.05
CA ASP A 104 -11.99 -3.55 5.05
C ASP A 104 -13.45 -3.79 4.61
N GLY A 105 -13.81 -3.36 3.38
CA GLY A 105 -15.16 -3.43 2.83
C GLY A 105 -16.02 -2.19 3.10
N THR A 106 -15.70 -1.37 4.10
CA THR A 106 -16.37 -0.07 4.36
C THR A 106 -15.71 1.05 3.58
N ASP A 107 -14.39 1.13 3.65
CA ASP A 107 -13.60 2.11 2.91
C ASP A 107 -13.64 1.85 1.40
N LYS A 108 -13.53 2.90 0.59
CA LYS A 108 -13.66 2.81 -0.87
C LYS A 108 -12.48 3.46 -1.59
N PHE A 109 -12.09 2.86 -2.70
CA PHE A 109 -11.07 3.42 -3.57
C PHE A 109 -11.58 4.62 -4.36
N LYS A 110 -10.73 5.64 -4.49
CA LYS A 110 -10.89 6.82 -5.35
C LYS A 110 -9.62 7.01 -6.17
N GLY A 111 -9.68 7.79 -7.21
CA GLY A 111 -8.50 8.09 -8.04
C GLY A 111 -8.51 7.36 -9.37
N VAL A 112 -7.34 6.99 -9.87
CA VAL A 112 -7.19 6.38 -11.19
C VAL A 112 -6.08 5.34 -11.19
N ILE A 113 -6.32 4.24 -11.90
CA ILE A 113 -5.33 3.20 -12.20
C ILE A 113 -5.06 3.25 -13.70
N LEU A 114 -3.80 3.44 -14.08
CA LEU A 114 -3.36 3.31 -15.47
C LEU A 114 -3.01 1.85 -15.75
N THR A 115 -3.23 1.42 -16.98
CA THR A 115 -2.86 0.08 -17.41
C THR A 115 -2.08 0.12 -18.71
N ALA A 116 -1.05 -0.71 -18.79
CA ALA A 116 -0.34 -1.05 -20.02
C ALA A 116 -0.72 -2.48 -20.43
N ILE A 117 -1.96 -2.62 -20.90
CA ILE A 117 -2.55 -3.87 -21.38
C ILE A 117 -2.85 -3.71 -22.86
N ASP A 118 -2.58 -4.73 -23.66
CA ASP A 118 -2.90 -4.73 -25.10
C ASP A 118 -4.37 -5.09 -25.36
N ASP A 119 -5.24 -4.43 -24.63
CA ASP A 119 -6.68 -4.43 -24.94
C ASP A 119 -7.01 -3.03 -25.43
N GLY A 120 -7.18 -2.84 -26.71
CA GLY A 120 -7.26 -1.56 -27.42
C GLY A 120 -8.28 -0.54 -26.89
N ALA A 121 -8.97 -0.83 -25.78
CA ALA A 121 -10.10 -0.03 -25.33
C ALA A 121 -9.90 0.76 -24.04
N LYS A 122 -9.12 0.29 -23.05
CA LYS A 122 -9.06 0.99 -21.74
C LYS A 122 -7.65 1.05 -21.17
N LYS A 123 -7.10 2.26 -21.11
CA LYS A 123 -5.78 2.56 -20.53
C LYS A 123 -5.88 3.16 -19.11
N ALA A 124 -7.07 3.48 -18.66
CA ALA A 124 -7.34 4.05 -17.35
C ALA A 124 -8.64 3.50 -16.77
N PHE A 125 -8.59 3.13 -15.49
CA PHE A 125 -9.77 2.70 -14.74
C PHE A 125 -10.04 3.69 -13.62
N TYR A 126 -11.31 4.06 -13.49
CA TYR A 126 -11.81 4.88 -12.39
C TYR A 126 -12.63 4.00 -11.47
N PRO A 127 -12.28 3.88 -10.18
CA PRO A 127 -13.11 3.16 -9.25
C PRO A 127 -14.52 3.74 -9.20
N ALA A 128 -15.54 2.89 -9.29
CA ALA A 128 -16.92 3.29 -9.02
C ALA A 128 -17.08 3.61 -7.51
N ALA A 129 -18.20 4.23 -7.13
CA ALA A 129 -18.42 4.70 -5.76
C ALA A 129 -18.29 3.58 -4.70
N ALA A 130 -18.59 2.34 -5.07
CA ALA A 130 -18.60 1.19 -4.16
C ALA A 130 -17.37 0.28 -4.29
N ASN A 131 -16.38 0.61 -5.12
CA ASN A 131 -15.22 -0.27 -5.31
C ASN A 131 -14.29 -0.23 -4.09
N ASP A 132 -14.00 -1.41 -3.57
CA ASP A 132 -13.18 -1.69 -2.40
C ASP A 132 -12.09 -2.75 -2.68
N VAL A 133 -11.99 -3.21 -3.95
CA VAL A 133 -11.00 -4.21 -4.37
C VAL A 133 -10.33 -3.78 -5.67
N ILE A 134 -9.01 -3.92 -5.72
CA ILE A 134 -8.18 -3.85 -6.92
C ILE A 134 -7.73 -5.28 -7.21
N THR A 135 -8.35 -5.94 -8.19
CA THR A 135 -8.03 -7.30 -8.59
C THR A 135 -7.06 -7.31 -9.77
N MET A 136 -6.03 -8.13 -9.69
CA MET A 136 -5.02 -8.36 -10.73
C MET A 136 -4.95 -9.83 -11.11
N ASN A 137 -4.77 -10.15 -12.40
CA ASN A 137 -4.72 -11.53 -12.90
C ASN A 137 -3.54 -11.83 -13.85
N GLY A 138 -2.54 -10.95 -13.85
CA GLY A 138 -1.39 -11.08 -14.76
C GLY A 138 -1.68 -10.83 -16.24
N GLY A 139 -2.93 -10.70 -16.60
CA GLY A 139 -3.39 -10.54 -17.98
C GLY A 139 -4.27 -9.30 -18.17
N THR A 140 -5.56 -9.52 -18.39
CA THR A 140 -6.56 -8.48 -18.71
C THR A 140 -6.83 -7.47 -17.59
N LYS A 141 -6.51 -7.83 -16.35
CA LYS A 141 -6.61 -6.95 -15.17
C LYS A 141 -5.24 -6.41 -14.71
N GLY A 142 -4.17 -6.67 -15.47
CA GLY A 142 -2.81 -6.31 -15.09
C GLY A 142 -2.24 -7.19 -13.99
N GLY A 143 -1.12 -6.75 -13.38
CA GLY A 143 -0.46 -7.50 -12.31
C GLY A 143 0.71 -8.38 -12.77
N LEU A 144 1.28 -8.11 -13.95
CA LEU A 144 2.59 -8.67 -14.28
C LEU A 144 3.68 -8.05 -13.40
N VAL A 145 4.80 -8.77 -13.30
CA VAL A 145 6.00 -8.28 -12.59
C VAL A 145 6.36 -6.88 -13.07
N GLY A 146 6.60 -5.97 -12.11
CA GLY A 146 6.85 -4.56 -12.38
C GLY A 146 5.60 -3.66 -12.28
N SER A 147 4.40 -4.21 -12.10
CA SER A 147 3.21 -3.42 -11.78
C SER A 147 3.39 -2.71 -10.44
N VAL A 148 2.91 -1.48 -10.36
CA VAL A 148 2.95 -0.66 -9.13
C VAL A 148 1.56 -0.13 -8.79
N VAL A 149 1.26 -0.11 -7.50
CA VAL A 149 0.03 0.51 -6.97
C VAL A 149 0.41 1.28 -5.71
N THR A 150 0.03 2.55 -5.65
CA THR A 150 0.13 3.34 -4.43
C THR A 150 -1.26 3.73 -3.96
N VAL A 151 -1.54 3.51 -2.68
CA VAL A 151 -2.78 3.92 -2.05
C VAL A 151 -2.50 4.75 -0.80
N THR A 152 -3.28 5.81 -0.60
CA THR A 152 -3.14 6.72 0.56
C THR A 152 -4.51 6.95 1.18
N ALA A 153 -4.61 6.79 2.49
CA ALA A 153 -5.80 7.18 3.25
C ALA A 153 -5.94 8.72 3.23
N ILE A 154 -7.03 9.24 2.67
CA ILE A 154 -7.19 10.69 2.47
C ILE A 154 -8.35 11.32 3.23
N ASP A 155 -9.34 10.54 3.60
CA ASP A 155 -10.55 11.01 4.27
C ASP A 155 -11.24 9.81 4.90
N ASP A 156 -12.22 10.05 5.77
CA ASP A 156 -13.09 8.99 6.27
C ASP A 156 -13.66 8.20 5.10
N ASP A 157 -13.58 6.89 5.16
CA ASP A 157 -14.03 5.96 4.13
C ASP A 157 -13.32 6.03 2.73
N LYS A 158 -12.17 6.75 2.57
CA LYS A 158 -11.56 6.97 1.24
C LYS A 158 -10.07 6.68 1.18
N TYR A 159 -9.71 5.71 0.36
CA TYR A 159 -8.35 5.47 -0.10
C TYR A 159 -8.15 6.04 -1.51
N LEU A 160 -7.20 6.99 -1.66
CA LEU A 160 -6.78 7.50 -2.97
C LEU A 160 -5.80 6.52 -3.60
N VAL A 161 -6.16 6.02 -4.79
CA VAL A 161 -5.24 5.28 -5.66
C VAL A 161 -4.55 6.27 -6.59
N HIS A 162 -3.24 6.31 -6.56
CA HIS A 162 -2.42 7.20 -7.38
C HIS A 162 -1.07 6.55 -7.72
N ASN A 163 -0.32 7.15 -8.64
CA ASN A 163 0.98 6.62 -9.10
C ASN A 163 0.92 5.11 -9.42
N SER A 164 -0.19 4.69 -10.04
CA SER A 164 -0.47 3.26 -10.25
C SER A 164 -0.41 2.94 -11.73
N LEU A 165 0.41 1.93 -12.07
CA LEU A 165 0.54 1.38 -13.42
C LEU A 165 0.49 -0.14 -13.33
N LEU A 166 -0.54 -0.73 -13.89
CA LEU A 166 -0.67 -2.17 -13.99
C LEU A 166 -0.21 -2.66 -15.37
N LEU A 167 0.81 -3.50 -15.36
CA LEU A 167 1.30 -4.17 -16.56
C LEU A 167 0.47 -5.44 -16.78
N GLY A 168 0.03 -5.66 -18.00
CA GLY A 168 -0.69 -6.86 -18.42
C GLY A 168 -0.05 -7.49 -19.65
N THR A 169 -0.70 -8.50 -20.21
CA THR A 169 -0.26 -9.12 -21.47
C THR A 169 -0.38 -8.11 -22.59
N ALA A 170 0.70 -7.40 -22.87
CA ALA A 170 0.84 -6.58 -24.06
C ALA A 170 1.62 -7.39 -25.10
N THR A 171 1.04 -7.59 -26.28
CA THR A 171 1.79 -8.06 -27.43
C THR A 171 2.54 -6.84 -27.99
N ILE A 172 3.78 -6.63 -27.55
CA ILE A 172 4.66 -5.71 -28.27
C ILE A 172 5.00 -6.42 -29.57
N ALA A 173 4.41 -6.00 -30.68
CA ALA A 173 4.88 -6.38 -31.99
C ALA A 173 6.28 -5.76 -32.17
N THR A 174 7.31 -6.61 -32.19
CA THR A 174 8.67 -6.24 -32.56
C THR A 174 8.79 -6.31 -34.09
#